data_8740d74abf31b78e36184c5a30bc9a5a
#
_entry.id   8740d74abf31b78e36184c5a30bc9a5a
#
_cell.length_a   1.000
_cell.length_b   1.000
_cell.length_c   1.000
_cell.angle_alpha   90.00
_cell.angle_beta   90.00
_cell.angle_gamma   90.00
#
_symmetry.space_group_name_H-M   'P 1'
#
loop_
_entity.id
_entity.type
_entity.pdbx_description
1 polymer ?
#
loop_
_entity_poly.entity_id
_entity_poly.type
_entity_poly.pdbx_seq_one_letter_code
_entity_poly.pdbx_strand_id
1 'polypeptide(L)'
;FTDIRPGTPKLLAYRDVLDATFLEDAIRRTTKPTRANGNNHLVANQYGDIYDVEVSGGSSALLPGGDMFAHANHVADERMRELEWGDLLNSVMRVKRMEKLLEKGRGTHCIESLFALLSDHSNYPKSVCKHYHADHNPHVQTVASVVVDVTAGEVHVRPGNPCESATTTVKLAG
;
A
#
# COMPACT_ATOMS: atom_id res chain seq x y z
N PHE A 1 3.30 4.79 14.22
CA PHE A 1 4.41 4.28 15.01
C PHE A 1 4.80 5.29 16.10
N THR A 2 5.23 4.78 17.25
CA THR A 2 5.59 5.60 18.43
C THR A 2 7.08 5.96 18.50
N ASP A 3 7.94 5.31 17.74
CA ASP A 3 9.40 5.45 17.76
C ASP A 3 9.96 6.45 16.72
N ILE A 4 9.28 7.59 16.59
CA ILE A 4 9.74 8.70 15.73
C ILE A 4 11.06 9.28 16.28
N ARG A 5 12.03 9.53 15.37
CA ARG A 5 13.36 10.04 15.72
C ARG A 5 13.93 10.98 14.64
N PRO A 6 14.96 11.75 14.92
CA PRO A 6 15.69 12.50 13.88
C PRO A 6 16.24 11.54 12.81
N GLY A 7 16.03 11.91 11.53
CA GLY A 7 16.50 11.07 10.42
C GLY A 7 15.89 11.47 9.08
N THR A 8 16.02 10.60 8.09
CA THR A 8 15.47 10.81 6.75
C THR A 8 13.95 10.82 6.77
N PRO A 9 13.28 11.89 6.33
CA PRO A 9 11.83 11.96 6.20
C PRO A 9 11.30 10.88 5.24
N LYS A 10 10.11 10.32 5.54
CA LYS A 10 9.55 9.19 4.77
C LYS A 10 9.40 9.45 3.27
N LEU A 11 9.05 10.66 2.84
CA LEU A 11 8.90 10.97 1.42
C LEU A 11 10.23 10.91 0.66
N LEU A 12 11.34 11.31 1.30
CA LEU A 12 12.67 11.15 0.72
C LEU A 12 13.10 9.69 0.70
N ALA A 13 12.73 8.91 1.74
CA ALA A 13 12.96 7.47 1.74
C ALA A 13 12.18 6.76 0.61
N TYR A 14 10.93 7.14 0.34
CA TYR A 14 10.17 6.63 -0.79
C TYR A 14 10.87 6.92 -2.13
N ARG A 15 11.35 8.15 -2.30
CA ARG A 15 12.05 8.53 -3.54
C ARG A 15 13.33 7.72 -3.73
N ASP A 16 14.10 7.49 -2.66
CA ASP A 16 15.32 6.67 -2.69
C ASP A 16 15.01 5.21 -3.08
N VAL A 17 13.89 4.63 -2.60
CA VAL A 17 13.47 3.27 -2.97
C VAL A 17 13.13 3.17 -4.46
N LEU A 18 12.50 4.19 -5.04
CA LEU A 18 12.15 4.21 -6.46
C LEU A 18 13.37 4.27 -7.40
N ASP A 19 14.55 4.61 -6.90
CA ASP A 19 15.80 4.59 -7.66
C ASP A 19 16.49 3.21 -7.63
N ALA A 20 15.88 2.20 -6.97
CA ALA A 20 16.41 0.84 -6.95
C ALA A 20 16.19 0.15 -8.30
N THR A 21 17.19 -0.57 -8.78
CA THR A 21 17.12 -1.36 -10.00
C THR A 21 16.84 -2.85 -9.75
N PHE A 22 17.01 -3.31 -8.51
CA PHE A 22 16.79 -4.68 -8.08
C PHE A 22 15.92 -4.73 -6.83
N LEU A 23 15.14 -5.78 -6.68
CA LEU A 23 14.25 -5.97 -5.55
C LEU A 23 15.00 -5.95 -4.20
N GLU A 24 16.16 -6.63 -4.14
CA GLU A 24 17.01 -6.62 -2.94
C GLU A 24 17.49 -5.22 -2.58
N ASP A 25 17.86 -4.40 -3.57
CA ASP A 25 18.29 -3.02 -3.33
C ASP A 25 17.11 -2.16 -2.86
N ALA A 26 15.90 -2.35 -3.42
CA ALA A 26 14.69 -1.72 -2.94
C ALA A 26 14.44 -2.04 -1.45
N ILE A 27 14.47 -3.31 -1.08
CA ILE A 27 14.31 -3.75 0.32
C ILE A 27 15.38 -3.14 1.23
N ARG A 28 16.64 -3.14 0.81
CA ARG A 28 17.74 -2.55 1.57
C ARG A 28 17.58 -1.05 1.78
N ARG A 29 17.06 -0.33 0.78
CA ARG A 29 16.79 1.11 0.88
C ARG A 29 15.63 1.40 1.86
N THR A 30 14.58 0.57 1.87
CA THR A 30 13.50 0.72 2.86
C THR A 30 13.99 0.52 4.29
N THR A 31 14.93 -0.39 4.51
CA THR A 31 15.40 -0.79 5.85
C THR A 31 16.60 0.02 6.36
N LYS A 32 17.03 1.09 5.66
CA LYS A 32 18.14 1.96 6.11
C LYS A 32 17.92 2.47 7.55
N PRO A 33 18.94 2.41 8.42
CA PRO A 33 18.79 2.80 9.82
C PRO A 33 18.60 4.30 10.06
N THR A 34 18.73 5.11 9.02
CA THR A 34 18.61 6.58 9.09
C THR A 34 17.16 7.08 9.00
N ARG A 35 16.16 6.22 9.00
CA ARG A 35 14.74 6.61 8.91
C ARG A 35 14.31 7.44 10.11
N ALA A 36 13.50 8.48 9.86
CA ALA A 36 12.92 9.30 10.92
C ALA A 36 11.66 8.68 11.54
N ASN A 37 10.88 7.96 10.76
CA ASN A 37 9.58 7.41 11.16
C ASN A 37 9.26 6.13 10.39
N GLY A 38 8.12 5.53 10.72
CA GLY A 38 7.66 4.29 10.11
C GLY A 38 6.70 4.45 8.95
N ASN A 39 6.64 3.42 8.16
CA ASN A 39 5.72 3.23 7.03
C ASN A 39 5.75 1.77 6.56
N ASN A 40 4.94 1.47 5.58
CA ASN A 40 4.96 0.20 4.87
C ASN A 40 5.38 0.41 3.42
N HIS A 41 6.12 -0.54 2.88
CA HIS A 41 6.50 -0.61 1.47
C HIS A 41 6.12 -1.99 0.93
N LEU A 42 5.13 -2.03 0.07
CA LEU A 42 4.88 -3.22 -0.74
C LEU A 42 5.76 -3.14 -1.98
N VAL A 43 6.71 -4.03 -2.10
CA VAL A 43 7.67 -4.07 -3.22
C VAL A 43 7.45 -5.33 -4.04
N ALA A 44 7.49 -5.20 -5.35
CA ALA A 44 7.29 -6.30 -6.29
C ALA A 44 8.20 -6.15 -7.52
N ASN A 45 8.43 -7.25 -8.22
CA ASN A 45 9.14 -7.26 -9.50
C ASN A 45 8.32 -7.96 -10.60
N GLN A 46 8.81 -7.89 -11.84
CA GLN A 46 8.17 -8.52 -13.00
C GLN A 46 8.20 -10.05 -13.01
N TYR A 47 8.91 -10.67 -12.07
CA TYR A 47 9.03 -12.12 -11.96
C TYR A 47 8.01 -12.72 -10.98
N GLY A 48 7.18 -11.87 -10.36
CA GLY A 48 6.13 -12.29 -9.43
C GLY A 48 6.54 -12.31 -7.97
N ASP A 49 7.75 -11.87 -7.63
CA ASP A 49 8.15 -11.76 -6.23
C ASP A 49 7.46 -10.55 -5.59
N ILE A 50 6.84 -10.75 -4.45
CA ILE A 50 6.16 -9.72 -3.65
C ILE A 50 6.67 -9.78 -2.22
N TYR A 51 7.06 -8.65 -1.68
CA TYR A 51 7.43 -8.50 -0.27
C TYR A 51 6.75 -7.28 0.35
N ASP A 52 6.29 -7.46 1.57
CA ASP A 52 5.85 -6.38 2.42
C ASP A 52 6.95 -6.02 3.42
N VAL A 53 7.38 -4.77 3.39
CA VAL A 53 8.48 -4.27 4.22
C VAL A 53 7.91 -3.25 5.20
N GLU A 54 7.62 -3.69 6.40
CA GLU A 54 7.20 -2.81 7.48
C GLU A 54 8.42 -2.19 8.15
N VAL A 55 8.41 -0.89 8.31
CA VAL A 55 9.50 -0.18 8.97
C VAL A 55 8.96 0.83 9.97
N SER A 56 9.65 0.96 11.10
CA SER A 56 9.49 2.04 12.07
C SER A 56 10.75 2.90 12.10
N GLY A 57 10.86 3.86 12.99
CA GLY A 57 12.10 4.61 13.17
C GLY A 57 13.29 3.69 13.48
N GLY A 58 13.09 2.67 14.33
CA GLY A 58 14.14 1.79 14.86
C GLY A 58 14.10 0.35 14.39
N SER A 59 12.97 -0.14 13.91
CA SER A 59 12.76 -1.55 13.60
C SER A 59 12.32 -1.76 12.16
N SER A 60 12.43 -3.00 11.67
CA SER A 60 11.92 -3.41 10.38
C SER A 60 11.53 -4.88 10.38
N ALA A 61 10.54 -5.22 9.57
CA ALA A 61 10.13 -6.58 9.29
C ALA A 61 9.98 -6.78 7.78
N LEU A 62 10.37 -7.95 7.30
CA LEU A 62 10.21 -8.39 5.92
C LEU A 62 9.24 -9.57 5.91
N LEU A 63 8.12 -9.42 5.22
CA LEU A 63 7.08 -10.42 5.09
C LEU A 63 6.97 -10.86 3.63
N PRO A 64 7.04 -12.16 3.31
CA PRO A 64 6.81 -12.63 1.95
C PRO A 64 5.32 -12.46 1.59
N GLY A 65 5.07 -11.89 0.40
CA GLY A 65 3.70 -11.59 -0.05
C GLY A 65 2.97 -12.77 -0.72
N GLY A 66 3.67 -13.85 -1.06
CA GLY A 66 3.09 -14.94 -1.84
C GLY A 66 2.57 -14.47 -3.20
N ASP A 67 1.50 -15.11 -3.71
CA ASP A 67 0.90 -14.75 -5.01
C ASP A 67 0.04 -13.48 -4.93
N MET A 68 -0.47 -13.15 -3.75
CA MET A 68 -1.33 -12.00 -3.50
C MET A 68 -1.11 -11.51 -2.08
N PHE A 69 -1.08 -10.20 -1.91
CA PHE A 69 -0.91 -9.58 -0.61
C PHE A 69 -1.76 -8.32 -0.48
N ALA A 70 -2.32 -8.10 0.70
CA ALA A 70 -3.05 -6.88 1.03
C ALA A 70 -2.51 -6.28 2.32
N HIS A 71 -2.24 -4.98 2.29
CA HIS A 71 -1.82 -4.21 3.46
C HIS A 71 -2.66 -2.93 3.59
N ALA A 72 -2.77 -2.40 4.79
CA ALA A 72 -3.39 -1.12 5.05
C ALA A 72 -2.59 -0.33 6.10
N ASN A 73 -3.22 0.16 7.18
CA ASN A 73 -2.54 1.05 8.12
C ASN A 73 -2.03 0.36 9.40
N HIS A 74 -2.48 -0.87 9.68
CA HIS A 74 -2.03 -1.61 10.86
C HIS A 74 -0.80 -2.45 10.51
N VAL A 75 0.00 -2.75 11.52
CA VAL A 75 1.18 -3.60 11.41
C VAL A 75 0.77 -5.07 11.30
N ALA A 76 1.33 -5.78 10.33
CA ALA A 76 1.11 -7.21 10.14
C ALA A 76 2.09 -8.06 10.98
N ASP A 77 3.35 -7.61 11.14
CA ASP A 77 4.35 -8.31 11.94
C ASP A 77 4.09 -8.14 13.44
N GLU A 78 3.90 -9.26 14.14
CA GLU A 78 3.57 -9.26 15.58
C GLU A 78 4.65 -8.60 16.45
N ARG A 79 5.91 -8.67 16.06
CA ARG A 79 7.02 -8.08 16.82
C ARG A 79 7.02 -6.56 16.79
N MET A 80 6.34 -5.95 15.81
CA MET A 80 6.24 -4.51 15.66
C MET A 80 4.93 -3.92 16.18
N ARG A 81 3.98 -4.76 16.62
CA ARG A 81 2.64 -4.31 17.07
C ARG A 81 2.68 -3.35 18.26
N GLU A 82 3.64 -3.49 19.14
CA GLU A 82 3.80 -2.57 20.29
C GLU A 82 4.13 -1.14 19.89
N LEU A 83 4.58 -0.95 18.64
CA LEU A 83 4.89 0.36 18.06
C LEU A 83 3.68 1.03 17.40
N GLU A 84 2.55 0.34 17.31
CA GLU A 84 1.32 0.89 16.73
C GLU A 84 0.66 1.92 17.64
N TRP A 85 -0.05 2.84 17.00
CA TRP A 85 -0.80 3.87 17.70
C TRP A 85 -2.19 4.06 17.08
N GLY A 86 -3.22 4.17 17.93
CA GLY A 86 -4.59 4.51 17.56
C GLY A 86 -5.52 3.31 17.33
N ASP A 87 -6.76 3.61 16.96
CA ASP A 87 -7.77 2.60 16.60
C ASP A 87 -7.59 2.15 15.14
N LEU A 88 -7.16 0.92 14.98
CA LEU A 88 -6.85 0.33 13.67
C LEU A 88 -7.90 -0.67 13.18
N LEU A 89 -9.03 -0.82 13.87
CA LEU A 89 -10.08 -1.77 13.50
C LEU A 89 -10.53 -1.59 12.04
N ASN A 90 -10.71 -0.35 11.61
CA ASN A 90 -11.04 -0.07 10.20
C ASN A 90 -9.97 -0.56 9.22
N SER A 91 -8.69 -0.47 9.61
CA SER A 91 -7.58 -0.97 8.81
C SER A 91 -7.64 -2.48 8.64
N VAL A 92 -7.84 -3.21 9.73
CA VAL A 92 -8.00 -4.68 9.74
C VAL A 92 -9.17 -5.11 8.87
N MET A 93 -10.31 -4.42 8.98
CA MET A 93 -11.50 -4.75 8.19
C MET A 93 -11.28 -4.56 6.68
N ARG A 94 -10.58 -3.49 6.28
CA ARG A 94 -10.25 -3.24 4.87
C ARG A 94 -9.31 -4.30 4.30
N VAL A 95 -8.30 -4.72 5.05
CA VAL A 95 -7.40 -5.81 4.63
C VAL A 95 -8.16 -7.10 4.44
N LYS A 96 -8.95 -7.54 5.45
CA LYS A 96 -9.77 -8.74 5.35
C LYS A 96 -10.76 -8.69 4.17
N ARG A 97 -11.30 -7.52 3.88
CA ARG A 97 -12.16 -7.34 2.70
C ARG A 97 -11.39 -7.49 1.41
N MET A 98 -10.23 -6.85 1.30
CA MET A 98 -9.37 -6.93 0.11
C MET A 98 -8.88 -8.36 -0.14
N GLU A 99 -8.43 -9.08 0.88
CA GLU A 99 -8.03 -10.48 0.78
C GLU A 99 -9.14 -11.37 0.19
N LYS A 100 -10.38 -11.19 0.67
CA LYS A 100 -11.54 -11.94 0.13
C LYS A 100 -11.81 -11.61 -1.34
N LEU A 101 -11.64 -10.35 -1.73
CA LEU A 101 -11.86 -9.91 -3.10
C LEU A 101 -10.75 -10.42 -4.03
N LEU A 102 -9.51 -10.35 -3.61
CA LEU A 102 -8.35 -10.89 -4.33
C LEU A 102 -8.52 -12.40 -4.54
N GLU A 103 -8.84 -13.14 -3.47
CA GLU A 103 -9.02 -14.59 -3.56
C GLU A 103 -10.17 -14.97 -4.50
N LYS A 104 -11.28 -14.24 -4.46
CA LYS A 104 -12.43 -14.48 -5.35
C LYS A 104 -12.07 -14.37 -6.84
N GLY A 105 -11.15 -13.48 -7.18
CA GLY A 105 -10.68 -13.23 -8.55
C GLY A 105 -9.35 -13.91 -8.87
N ARG A 106 -8.85 -14.82 -8.05
CA ARG A 106 -7.56 -15.48 -8.23
C ARG A 106 -7.37 -16.01 -9.66
N GLY A 107 -6.26 -15.63 -10.30
CA GLY A 107 -5.92 -16.04 -11.66
C GLY A 107 -6.68 -15.31 -12.78
N THR A 108 -7.59 -14.38 -12.45
CA THR A 108 -8.38 -13.64 -13.44
C THR A 108 -8.28 -12.12 -13.29
N HIS A 109 -7.42 -11.65 -12.41
CA HIS A 109 -7.24 -10.20 -12.21
C HIS A 109 -6.65 -9.54 -13.44
N CYS A 110 -7.21 -8.39 -13.78
CA CYS A 110 -6.71 -7.46 -14.78
C CYS A 110 -6.82 -6.03 -14.21
N ILE A 111 -6.29 -5.05 -14.93
CA ILE A 111 -6.28 -3.65 -14.47
C ILE A 111 -7.67 -3.17 -14.04
N GLU A 112 -8.69 -3.45 -14.85
CA GLU A 112 -10.07 -3.03 -14.55
C GLU A 112 -10.63 -3.74 -13.32
N SER A 113 -10.37 -5.04 -13.14
CA SER A 113 -10.81 -5.77 -11.97
C SER A 113 -10.12 -5.25 -10.69
N LEU A 114 -8.85 -4.91 -10.74
CA LEU A 114 -8.13 -4.32 -9.61
C LEU A 114 -8.71 -2.94 -9.24
N PHE A 115 -9.05 -2.10 -10.20
CA PHE A 115 -9.77 -0.86 -9.90
C PHE A 115 -11.16 -1.12 -9.33
N ALA A 116 -11.86 -2.17 -9.76
CA ALA A 116 -13.12 -2.56 -9.14
C ALA A 116 -12.95 -2.96 -7.67
N LEU A 117 -11.86 -3.65 -7.30
CA LEU A 117 -11.52 -3.94 -5.90
C LEU A 117 -11.25 -2.66 -5.11
N LEU A 118 -10.47 -1.74 -5.68
CA LEU A 118 -10.18 -0.44 -5.05
C LEU A 118 -11.41 0.46 -4.92
N SER A 119 -12.46 0.20 -5.72
CA SER A 119 -13.76 0.89 -5.67
C SER A 119 -14.75 0.27 -4.68
N ASP A 120 -14.36 -0.75 -3.91
CA ASP A 120 -15.27 -1.45 -3.00
C ASP A 120 -15.78 -0.53 -1.87
N HIS A 121 -17.10 -0.49 -1.69
CA HIS A 121 -17.80 0.32 -0.68
C HIS A 121 -18.33 -0.51 0.49
N SER A 122 -17.98 -1.78 0.59
CA SER A 122 -18.37 -2.60 1.73
C SER A 122 -17.87 -1.96 3.03
N ASN A 123 -18.74 -1.90 4.02
CA ASN A 123 -18.48 -1.22 5.29
C ASN A 123 -18.41 0.33 5.20
N TYR A 124 -19.13 0.92 4.21
CA TYR A 124 -19.28 2.38 4.11
C TYR A 124 -19.74 2.99 5.45
N PRO A 125 -19.26 4.15 5.88
CA PRO A 125 -18.31 5.05 5.18
C PRO A 125 -16.82 4.69 5.37
N LYS A 126 -16.51 3.61 6.09
CA LYS A 126 -15.14 3.15 6.40
C LYS A 126 -14.67 2.05 5.44
N SER A 127 -15.02 2.17 4.16
CA SER A 127 -14.71 1.22 3.08
C SER A 127 -13.29 1.34 2.51
N VAL A 128 -12.94 0.51 1.53
CA VAL A 128 -11.70 0.63 0.75
C VAL A 128 -11.73 1.95 -0.03
N CYS A 129 -12.74 2.15 -0.86
CA CYS A 129 -13.01 3.44 -1.48
C CYS A 129 -13.70 4.35 -0.46
N LYS A 130 -13.03 5.37 -0.01
CA LYS A 130 -13.54 6.31 0.99
C LYS A 130 -14.03 7.58 0.33
N HIS A 131 -15.29 7.89 0.55
CA HIS A 131 -15.86 9.19 0.20
C HIS A 131 -15.84 10.13 1.40
N TYR A 132 -15.86 11.42 1.14
CA TYR A 132 -16.11 12.41 2.18
C TYR A 132 -17.45 12.11 2.88
N HIS A 133 -17.47 12.19 4.19
CA HIS A 133 -18.68 12.04 4.99
C HIS A 133 -18.60 12.94 6.23
N ALA A 134 -19.50 13.91 6.32
CA ALA A 134 -19.46 14.95 7.35
C ALA A 134 -19.36 14.41 8.78
N ASP A 135 -20.11 13.34 9.09
CA ASP A 135 -20.20 12.81 10.45
C ASP A 135 -19.15 11.72 10.79
N HIS A 136 -18.61 11.04 9.75
CA HIS A 136 -17.77 9.87 9.97
C HIS A 136 -16.36 10.00 9.40
N ASN A 137 -16.17 10.75 8.33
CA ASN A 137 -14.87 10.95 7.67
C ASN A 137 -14.74 12.40 7.16
N PRO A 138 -14.82 13.43 8.03
CA PRO A 138 -14.83 14.83 7.58
C PRO A 138 -13.49 15.29 7.00
N HIS A 139 -12.40 14.50 7.16
CA HIS A 139 -11.05 14.86 6.71
C HIS A 139 -10.35 13.76 5.92
N VAL A 140 -11.05 12.67 5.61
CA VAL A 140 -10.45 11.50 4.96
C VAL A 140 -11.30 11.05 3.78
N GLN A 141 -10.70 11.08 2.60
CA GLN A 141 -11.26 10.50 1.38
C GLN A 141 -10.17 9.89 0.51
N THR A 142 -10.55 9.04 -0.43
CA THR A 142 -9.65 8.52 -1.45
C THR A 142 -9.36 9.64 -2.45
N VAL A 143 -8.11 10.04 -2.56
CA VAL A 143 -7.68 11.13 -3.45
C VAL A 143 -7.09 10.65 -4.77
N ALA A 144 -6.68 9.40 -4.83
CA ALA A 144 -6.25 8.71 -6.04
C ALA A 144 -6.18 7.20 -5.79
N SER A 145 -6.29 6.43 -6.86
CA SER A 145 -5.98 5.00 -6.89
C SER A 145 -5.02 4.71 -8.02
N VAL A 146 -4.05 3.85 -7.76
CA VAL A 146 -2.99 3.52 -8.70
C VAL A 146 -2.87 2.01 -8.83
N VAL A 147 -2.76 1.52 -10.05
CA VAL A 147 -2.41 0.14 -10.39
C VAL A 147 -1.13 0.19 -11.22
N VAL A 148 -0.12 -0.54 -10.80
CA VAL A 148 1.16 -0.64 -11.52
C VAL A 148 1.28 -2.02 -12.12
N ASP A 149 1.38 -2.08 -13.44
CA ASP A 149 1.76 -3.29 -14.16
C ASP A 149 3.28 -3.30 -14.34
N VAL A 150 3.95 -4.02 -13.43
CA VAL A 150 5.42 -4.11 -13.44
C VAL A 150 5.95 -4.91 -14.62
N THR A 151 5.13 -5.76 -15.25
CA THR A 151 5.50 -6.56 -16.43
C THR A 151 5.43 -5.71 -17.69
N ALA A 152 4.36 -4.93 -17.84
CA ALA A 152 4.18 -4.02 -18.97
C ALA A 152 4.96 -2.70 -18.82
N GLY A 153 5.44 -2.37 -17.61
CA GLY A 153 6.03 -1.07 -17.30
C GLY A 153 5.00 0.06 -17.41
N GLU A 154 3.79 -0.17 -16.92
CA GLU A 154 2.69 0.79 -17.02
C GLU A 154 2.16 1.17 -15.64
N VAL A 155 1.81 2.43 -15.49
CA VAL A 155 1.13 2.98 -14.30
C VAL A 155 -0.23 3.48 -14.71
N HIS A 156 -1.28 2.91 -14.12
CA HIS A 156 -2.67 3.28 -14.34
C HIS A 156 -3.19 4.07 -13.14
N VAL A 157 -3.70 5.26 -13.37
CA VAL A 157 -4.13 6.17 -12.30
C VAL A 157 -5.59 6.57 -12.49
N ARG A 158 -6.35 6.54 -11.40
CA ARG A 158 -7.67 7.16 -11.28
C ARG A 158 -7.61 8.26 -10.23
N PRO A 159 -7.68 9.54 -10.59
CA PRO A 159 -7.70 10.64 -9.63
C PRO A 159 -9.03 10.67 -8.87
N GLY A 160 -9.01 11.06 -7.60
CA GLY A 160 -10.21 11.05 -6.75
C GLY A 160 -10.66 9.63 -6.39
N ASN A 161 -11.95 9.45 -6.25
CA ASN A 161 -12.54 8.14 -5.97
C ASN A 161 -12.53 7.26 -7.24
N PRO A 162 -11.97 6.03 -7.17
CA PRO A 162 -11.82 5.17 -8.35
C PRO A 162 -13.14 4.70 -8.94
N CYS A 163 -14.23 4.74 -8.17
CA CYS A 163 -15.59 4.42 -8.63
C CYS A 163 -16.20 5.51 -9.53
N GLU A 164 -15.65 6.71 -9.54
CA GLU A 164 -16.16 7.88 -10.25
C GLU A 164 -15.22 8.40 -11.34
N SER A 165 -13.99 7.86 -11.40
CA SER A 165 -12.92 8.43 -12.21
C SER A 165 -12.52 7.50 -13.36
N ALA A 166 -12.14 8.11 -14.49
CA ALA A 166 -11.56 7.40 -15.62
C ALA A 166 -10.08 7.08 -15.38
N THR A 167 -9.60 5.99 -15.99
CA THR A 167 -8.20 5.58 -15.93
C THR A 167 -7.35 6.40 -16.91
N THR A 168 -6.23 6.91 -16.42
CA THR A 168 -5.14 7.44 -17.24
C THR A 168 -3.96 6.50 -17.13
N THR A 169 -3.35 6.12 -18.25
CA THR A 169 -2.19 5.23 -18.32
C THR A 169 -0.94 6.01 -18.68
N VAL A 170 0.14 5.77 -17.95
CA VAL A 170 1.48 6.32 -18.21
C VAL A 170 2.45 5.17 -18.39
N LYS A 171 3.27 5.19 -19.42
CA LYS A 171 4.38 4.24 -19.60
C LYS A 171 5.59 4.72 -18.80
N LEU A 172 6.19 3.82 -18.07
CA LEU A 172 7.47 4.08 -17.41
C LEU A 172 8.57 4.12 -18.49
N ALA A 173 9.42 5.12 -18.44
CA ALA A 173 10.62 5.13 -19.27
C ALA A 173 11.54 3.99 -18.82
N GLY A 174 11.92 3.14 -19.77
CA GLY A 174 12.90 2.07 -19.53
C GLY A 174 14.31 2.62 -19.38
#